data_418f487ab2dd6b7a40c3b698869d1558
#
_entry.id   418f487ab2dd6b7a40c3b698869d1558
#
_cell.length_a   1.000
_cell.length_b   1.000
_cell.length_c   1.000
_cell.angle_alpha   90.00
_cell.angle_beta   90.00
_cell.angle_gamma   90.00
#
_symmetry.space_group_name_H-M   'P 1'
#
loop_
_entity.id
_entity.type
_entity.pdbx_description
1 polymer ?
#
loop_
_entity_poly.entity_id
_entity_poly.type
_entity_poly.pdbx_seq_one_letter_code
_entity_poly.pdbx_strand_id
1 'polypeptide(L)'
;DNRIMEGSKQMDLFLLGIDGLPRWMWQQLADSGVMPNSQKLLRTGTLVPMKSALPEVSSAAWASIVTGENSGGHNVFGFTDLLDGSYTLGFTSSRTFRAAPFWSRPDAGPSLILNVPQTYPAQPLNGMLVSGFVALDLKRAVYPADAFPWLNEQKYSVDADMSLVEKGKSRFVRELLDVMRIRCEALHHYWDAEPWQNVMYVFTGTDRLNHYLWEDFEDSSSPHHQEFLDFYHEVDREIGRILERLDDRTTLAAVSDHGFARQLRSVNLNCLLAEAGYLQLKPSDRPSYGDMLPETKAFAMDPGRIYLHREGRYPNGRVTDDEAEELMQELTQWLGSVSVAGAPVTAEVVRGGDAYSGPFSHRAPDLIGMPAENVALSGRLNLSDLIEPTLINGRHTYEESSFFVRGENHGEIPADMKVENVLDVILPAREQSLRRAA
;
A
#
# COMPACT_ATOMS: atom_id res chain seq x y z
N ASP A 1 -9.41 18.71 -49.43
CA ASP A 1 -8.51 18.99 -48.27
C ASP A 1 -8.49 17.78 -47.38
N ASN A 2 -7.64 16.81 -47.73
CA ASN A 2 -7.28 15.70 -46.85
C ASN A 2 -6.22 16.21 -45.84
N ARG A 3 -6.63 16.79 -44.76
CA ARG A 3 -5.78 16.81 -43.56
C ARG A 3 -5.76 15.38 -43.03
N ILE A 4 -4.70 14.67 -43.34
CA ILE A 4 -4.26 13.47 -42.64
C ILE A 4 -4.25 13.84 -41.16
N MET A 5 -5.18 13.29 -40.40
CA MET A 5 -5.17 13.34 -38.93
C MET A 5 -3.83 12.71 -38.50
N GLU A 6 -2.85 13.56 -38.15
CA GLU A 6 -1.64 13.11 -37.46
C GLU A 6 -2.09 12.25 -36.32
N GLY A 7 -1.60 11.01 -36.29
CA GLY A 7 -2.09 9.96 -35.41
C GLY A 7 -2.18 10.44 -33.99
N SER A 8 -3.39 10.39 -33.41
CA SER A 8 -3.58 10.54 -31.97
C SER A 8 -2.61 9.58 -31.30
N LYS A 9 -1.69 10.08 -30.48
CA LYS A 9 -0.81 9.23 -29.69
C LYS A 9 -1.71 8.29 -28.90
N GLN A 10 -1.56 7.01 -29.16
CA GLN A 10 -2.32 5.95 -28.51
C GLN A 10 -1.88 5.82 -27.06
N MET A 11 -2.81 5.50 -26.16
CA MET A 11 -2.48 5.10 -24.80
C MET A 11 -1.83 3.71 -24.81
N ASP A 12 -0.65 3.60 -24.23
CA ASP A 12 0.09 2.32 -24.15
C ASP A 12 -0.30 1.52 -22.91
N LEU A 13 -0.53 2.23 -21.79
CA LEU A 13 -0.77 1.61 -20.49
C LEU A 13 -1.92 2.30 -19.73
N PHE A 14 -2.86 1.50 -19.22
CA PHE A 14 -3.76 1.88 -18.14
C PHE A 14 -3.52 0.95 -16.94
N LEU A 15 -3.01 1.51 -15.83
CA LEU A 15 -2.79 0.80 -14.58
C LEU A 15 -3.87 1.20 -13.56
N LEU A 16 -4.76 0.27 -13.25
CA LEU A 16 -5.82 0.45 -12.27
C LEU A 16 -5.38 -0.12 -10.92
N GLY A 17 -5.35 0.71 -9.89
CA GLY A 17 -5.18 0.28 -8.51
C GLY A 17 -6.52 0.09 -7.82
N ILE A 18 -6.71 -1.02 -7.12
CA ILE A 18 -7.87 -1.28 -6.25
C ILE A 18 -7.31 -1.69 -4.89
N ASP A 19 -7.09 -0.69 -4.03
CA ASP A 19 -6.39 -0.83 -2.75
C ASP A 19 -7.09 -1.85 -1.85
N GLY A 20 -6.35 -2.84 -1.37
CA GLY A 20 -6.86 -3.85 -0.44
C GLY A 20 -7.89 -4.82 -1.01
N LEU A 21 -7.92 -5.09 -2.31
CA LEU A 21 -8.84 -6.08 -2.92
C LEU A 21 -8.17 -7.45 -3.10
N PRO A 22 -8.47 -8.47 -2.27
CA PRO A 22 -7.96 -9.83 -2.45
C PRO A 22 -8.45 -10.45 -3.77
N ARG A 23 -7.58 -11.26 -4.42
CA ARG A 23 -7.92 -11.98 -5.66
C ARG A 23 -9.18 -12.82 -5.53
N TRP A 24 -9.30 -13.59 -4.44
CA TRP A 24 -10.47 -14.45 -4.21
C TRP A 24 -11.76 -13.65 -4.04
N MET A 25 -11.69 -12.49 -3.37
CA MET A 25 -12.83 -11.60 -3.15
C MET A 25 -13.28 -10.94 -4.46
N TRP A 26 -12.32 -10.47 -5.28
CA TRP A 26 -12.66 -9.91 -6.60
C TRP A 26 -13.38 -10.94 -7.47
N GLN A 27 -12.86 -12.17 -7.53
CA GLN A 27 -13.50 -13.26 -8.24
C GLN A 27 -14.91 -13.54 -7.69
N GLN A 28 -15.08 -13.63 -6.36
CA GLN A 28 -16.37 -13.87 -5.71
C GLN A 28 -17.39 -12.78 -6.03
N LEU A 29 -17.00 -11.49 -5.94
CA LEU A 29 -17.88 -10.36 -6.24
C LEU A 29 -18.27 -10.31 -7.73
N ALA A 30 -17.35 -10.69 -8.63
CA ALA A 30 -17.63 -10.83 -10.04
C ALA A 30 -18.63 -11.98 -10.32
N ASP A 31 -18.42 -13.15 -9.73
CA ASP A 31 -19.25 -14.33 -9.96
C ASP A 31 -20.65 -14.20 -9.33
N SER A 32 -20.77 -13.49 -8.21
CA SER A 32 -22.06 -13.22 -7.56
C SER A 32 -22.91 -12.17 -8.28
N GLY A 33 -22.35 -11.47 -9.28
CA GLY A 33 -23.03 -10.40 -10.00
C GLY A 33 -23.01 -9.02 -9.31
N VAL A 34 -22.29 -8.89 -8.19
CA VAL A 34 -22.04 -7.57 -7.56
C VAL A 34 -21.15 -6.72 -8.45
N MET A 35 -20.18 -7.33 -9.13
CA MET A 35 -19.25 -6.66 -10.04
C MET A 35 -19.34 -7.20 -11.49
N PRO A 36 -20.43 -6.90 -12.23
CA PRO A 36 -20.67 -7.48 -13.57
C PRO A 36 -19.71 -6.99 -14.66
N ASN A 37 -19.14 -5.78 -14.54
CA ASN A 37 -18.13 -5.29 -15.48
C ASN A 37 -16.77 -5.98 -15.22
N SER A 38 -16.42 -6.19 -13.96
CA SER A 38 -15.28 -7.01 -13.56
C SER A 38 -15.44 -8.45 -14.05
N GLN A 39 -16.62 -9.03 -13.98
CA GLN A 39 -16.86 -10.36 -14.53
C GLN A 39 -16.54 -10.44 -16.03
N LYS A 40 -16.91 -9.41 -16.80
CA LYS A 40 -16.57 -9.34 -18.23
C LYS A 40 -15.06 -9.14 -18.40
N LEU A 41 -14.47 -8.24 -17.61
CA LEU A 41 -13.05 -7.92 -17.68
C LEU A 41 -12.18 -9.16 -17.41
N LEU A 42 -12.45 -9.91 -16.35
CA LEU A 42 -11.66 -11.08 -15.95
C LEU A 42 -11.63 -12.19 -17.00
N ARG A 43 -12.59 -12.21 -17.93
CA ARG A 43 -12.61 -13.15 -19.06
C ARG A 43 -11.69 -12.74 -20.22
N THR A 44 -11.17 -11.52 -20.21
CA THR A 44 -10.37 -10.96 -21.32
C THR A 44 -8.86 -11.00 -21.06
N GLY A 45 -8.43 -11.46 -19.91
CA GLY A 45 -7.02 -11.47 -19.51
C GLY A 45 -6.74 -12.54 -18.45
N THR A 46 -5.66 -12.35 -17.72
CA THR A 46 -5.19 -13.30 -16.68
C THR A 46 -5.24 -12.64 -15.32
N LEU A 47 -5.96 -13.25 -14.38
CA LEU A 47 -5.98 -12.88 -12.96
C LEU A 47 -5.18 -13.91 -12.16
N VAL A 48 -4.19 -13.45 -11.41
CA VAL A 48 -3.35 -14.28 -10.53
C VAL A 48 -3.29 -13.71 -9.12
N PRO A 49 -3.02 -14.54 -8.11
CA PRO A 49 -2.63 -14.04 -6.79
C PRO A 49 -1.27 -13.36 -6.88
N MET A 50 -1.09 -12.32 -6.07
CA MET A 50 0.16 -11.60 -5.96
C MET A 50 0.53 -11.43 -4.48
N LYS A 51 1.82 -11.50 -4.17
CA LYS A 51 2.35 -11.20 -2.84
C LYS A 51 2.58 -9.71 -2.70
N SER A 52 2.20 -9.17 -1.54
CA SER A 52 2.42 -7.77 -1.17
C SER A 52 3.91 -7.47 -0.90
N ALA A 53 4.22 -6.24 -0.48
CA ALA A 53 5.48 -5.93 0.17
C ALA A 53 5.54 -6.56 1.57
N LEU A 54 6.75 -6.68 2.12
CA LEU A 54 6.97 -7.00 3.52
C LEU A 54 7.42 -5.74 4.27
N PRO A 55 6.80 -5.39 5.41
CA PRO A 55 5.48 -5.88 5.81
C PRO A 55 4.38 -5.44 4.82
N GLU A 56 3.20 -6.04 4.93
CA GLU A 56 2.03 -5.75 4.11
C GLU A 56 1.42 -4.38 4.43
N VAL A 57 2.05 -3.33 3.94
CA VAL A 57 1.65 -1.94 4.16
C VAL A 57 1.64 -1.15 2.86
N SER A 58 0.56 -0.39 2.62
CA SER A 58 0.33 0.31 1.35
C SER A 58 1.47 1.23 0.94
N SER A 59 2.16 1.89 1.90
CA SER A 59 3.29 2.77 1.56
C SER A 59 4.44 2.02 0.88
N ALA A 60 4.81 0.84 1.37
CA ALA A 60 5.86 0.02 0.79
C ALA A 60 5.38 -0.69 -0.49
N ALA A 61 4.15 -1.21 -0.48
CA ALA A 61 3.61 -1.95 -1.61
C ALA A 61 3.38 -1.05 -2.84
N TRP A 62 2.75 0.11 -2.68
CA TRP A 62 2.61 1.07 -3.79
C TRP A 62 3.96 1.59 -4.28
N ALA A 63 4.93 1.84 -3.37
CA ALA A 63 6.28 2.20 -3.78
C ALA A 63 6.92 1.07 -4.63
N SER A 64 6.76 -0.19 -4.24
CA SER A 64 7.26 -1.34 -5.02
C SER A 64 6.57 -1.46 -6.37
N ILE A 65 5.23 -1.33 -6.43
CA ILE A 65 4.47 -1.38 -7.69
C ILE A 65 4.97 -0.33 -8.69
N VAL A 66 5.16 0.91 -8.26
CA VAL A 66 5.48 2.00 -9.17
C VAL A 66 6.95 2.13 -9.52
N THR A 67 7.86 1.58 -8.71
CA THR A 67 9.31 1.59 -8.96
C THR A 67 9.83 0.27 -9.54
N GLY A 68 9.14 -0.84 -9.22
CA GLY A 68 9.55 -2.19 -9.52
C GLY A 68 10.76 -2.67 -8.70
N GLU A 69 10.92 -2.10 -7.52
CA GLU A 69 11.96 -2.45 -6.56
C GLU A 69 11.30 -2.88 -5.24
N ASN A 70 11.96 -3.71 -4.45
CA ASN A 70 11.53 -3.93 -3.06
C ASN A 70 11.97 -2.78 -2.15
N SER A 71 11.56 -2.81 -0.88
CA SER A 71 11.86 -1.72 0.07
C SER A 71 13.36 -1.44 0.23
N GLY A 72 14.23 -2.42 0.08
CA GLY A 72 15.69 -2.24 0.10
C GLY A 72 16.22 -1.49 -1.12
N GLY A 73 15.48 -1.47 -2.23
CA GLY A 73 15.77 -0.70 -3.44
C GLY A 73 15.20 0.72 -3.38
N HIS A 74 13.92 0.88 -3.03
CA HIS A 74 13.25 2.20 -3.05
C HIS A 74 13.25 2.96 -1.72
N ASN A 75 13.75 2.36 -0.62
CA ASN A 75 13.91 3.01 0.70
C ASN A 75 12.61 3.36 1.45
N VAL A 76 11.50 2.67 1.21
CA VAL A 76 10.23 2.85 1.94
C VAL A 76 9.87 1.55 2.63
N PHE A 77 9.95 1.50 3.97
CA PHE A 77 9.67 0.30 4.77
C PHE A 77 8.33 0.38 5.51
N GLY A 78 7.66 1.52 5.49
CA GLY A 78 6.38 1.77 6.14
C GLY A 78 5.95 3.21 5.98
N PHE A 79 4.84 3.62 6.61
CA PHE A 79 4.40 5.03 6.62
C PHE A 79 5.32 5.93 7.44
N THR A 80 5.99 5.36 8.44
CA THR A 80 6.93 6.08 9.31
C THR A 80 8.23 5.29 9.42
N ASP A 81 9.33 6.01 9.63
CA ASP A 81 10.63 5.44 9.89
C ASP A 81 11.43 6.37 10.81
N LEU A 82 12.46 5.86 11.48
CA LEU A 82 13.39 6.71 12.22
C LEU A 82 14.38 7.35 11.25
N LEU A 83 14.63 8.65 11.45
CA LEU A 83 15.66 9.36 10.68
C LEU A 83 17.04 8.80 11.07
N ASP A 84 17.92 8.66 10.08
CA ASP A 84 19.24 8.06 10.24
C ASP A 84 20.02 8.66 11.42
N GLY A 85 20.58 7.78 12.25
CA GLY A 85 21.36 8.16 13.42
C GLY A 85 20.56 8.90 14.51
N SER A 86 19.22 8.77 14.53
CA SER A 86 18.38 9.48 15.49
C SER A 86 17.19 8.62 15.97
N TYR A 87 16.47 9.11 16.96
CA TYR A 87 15.18 8.59 17.43
C TYR A 87 13.99 9.42 16.91
N THR A 88 14.24 10.33 15.99
CA THR A 88 13.19 11.18 15.43
C THR A 88 12.36 10.37 14.43
N LEU A 89 11.07 10.23 14.72
CA LEU A 89 10.12 9.61 13.80
C LEU A 89 9.82 10.55 12.64
N GLY A 90 10.03 10.08 11.42
CA GLY A 90 9.69 10.77 10.17
C GLY A 90 8.59 10.05 9.41
N PHE A 91 7.77 10.80 8.68
CA PHE A 91 6.84 10.22 7.70
C PHE A 91 7.56 10.00 6.38
N THR A 92 7.36 8.82 5.81
CA THR A 92 7.80 8.55 4.44
C THR A 92 6.94 9.33 3.44
N SER A 93 7.50 9.69 2.31
CA SER A 93 6.87 10.59 1.33
C SER A 93 7.47 10.35 -0.06
N SER A 94 6.98 11.04 -1.08
CA SER A 94 7.59 11.01 -2.43
C SER A 94 9.09 11.34 -2.43
N ARG A 95 9.56 12.11 -1.43
CA ARG A 95 10.99 12.46 -1.27
C ARG A 95 11.82 11.36 -0.63
N THR A 96 11.18 10.36 -0.05
CA THR A 96 11.85 9.17 0.51
C THR A 96 12.25 8.20 -0.60
N PHE A 97 11.56 8.18 -1.73
CA PHE A 97 11.86 7.32 -2.86
C PHE A 97 13.30 7.54 -3.34
N ARG A 98 14.03 6.45 -3.50
CA ARG A 98 15.38 6.39 -4.06
C ARG A 98 15.44 5.64 -5.38
N ALA A 99 14.36 4.96 -5.77
CA ALA A 99 14.14 4.43 -7.09
C ALA A 99 13.10 5.30 -7.82
N ALA A 100 13.29 5.54 -9.12
CA ALA A 100 12.39 6.38 -9.90
C ALA A 100 11.09 5.63 -10.21
N PRO A 101 9.91 6.21 -9.91
CA PRO A 101 8.64 5.69 -10.42
C PRO A 101 8.64 5.65 -11.95
N PHE A 102 7.89 4.72 -12.56
CA PHE A 102 7.92 4.50 -14.01
C PHE A 102 7.62 5.75 -14.84
N TRP A 103 6.75 6.63 -14.35
CA TRP A 103 6.40 7.90 -15.02
C TRP A 103 7.47 9.00 -14.90
N SER A 104 8.49 8.81 -14.06
CA SER A 104 9.61 9.76 -13.88
C SER A 104 10.87 9.33 -14.63
N ARG A 105 10.83 8.22 -15.37
CA ARG A 105 11.95 7.75 -16.17
C ARG A 105 12.15 8.65 -17.40
N PRO A 106 13.38 8.76 -17.92
CA PRO A 106 13.68 9.66 -19.06
C PRO A 106 12.88 9.37 -20.34
N ASP A 107 12.46 8.13 -20.53
CA ASP A 107 11.70 7.63 -21.67
C ASP A 107 10.19 7.53 -21.39
N ALA A 108 9.75 7.92 -20.20
CA ALA A 108 8.33 7.95 -19.86
C ALA A 108 7.58 8.99 -20.72
N GLY A 109 6.54 8.53 -21.40
CA GLY A 109 5.63 9.41 -22.13
C GLY A 109 4.72 10.22 -21.21
N PRO A 110 3.86 11.09 -21.81
CA PRO A 110 2.90 11.87 -21.03
C PRO A 110 2.05 10.96 -20.15
N SER A 111 2.03 11.25 -18.84
CA SER A 111 1.42 10.38 -17.83
C SER A 111 0.40 11.12 -16.99
N LEU A 112 -0.79 10.52 -16.80
CA LEU A 112 -1.82 10.97 -15.87
C LEU A 112 -1.84 10.03 -14.66
N ILE A 113 -1.41 10.54 -13.50
CA ILE A 113 -1.23 9.76 -12.27
C ILE A 113 -2.15 10.31 -11.18
N LEU A 114 -3.15 9.53 -10.78
CA LEU A 114 -4.15 9.98 -9.81
C LEU A 114 -4.29 9.03 -8.63
N ASN A 115 -4.31 9.60 -7.43
CA ASN A 115 -4.56 8.93 -6.13
C ASN A 115 -3.55 7.87 -5.73
N VAL A 116 -2.37 7.80 -6.34
CA VAL A 116 -1.36 6.82 -5.95
C VAL A 116 -0.83 7.16 -4.56
N PRO A 117 -0.95 6.26 -3.58
CA PRO A 117 -0.41 6.48 -2.24
C PRO A 117 1.10 6.72 -2.27
N GLN A 118 1.62 7.41 -1.26
CA GLN A 118 3.05 7.70 -1.06
C GLN A 118 3.66 8.69 -2.08
N THR A 119 2.86 9.30 -2.96
CA THR A 119 3.35 10.28 -3.97
C THR A 119 3.31 11.73 -3.51
N TYR A 120 2.92 12.00 -2.24
CA TYR A 120 2.92 13.34 -1.67
C TYR A 120 4.28 13.74 -1.08
N PRO A 121 4.72 15.01 -1.23
CA PRO A 121 4.17 16.03 -2.12
C PRO A 121 4.40 15.69 -3.60
N ALA A 122 3.47 16.15 -4.47
CA ALA A 122 3.58 15.90 -5.90
C ALA A 122 4.93 16.39 -6.45
N GLN A 123 5.60 15.53 -7.21
CA GLN A 123 6.85 15.85 -7.88
C GLN A 123 6.60 16.13 -9.36
N PRO A 124 7.43 16.96 -10.00
CA PRO A 124 7.35 17.20 -11.44
C PRO A 124 7.49 15.91 -12.26
N LEU A 125 6.68 15.80 -13.32
CA LEU A 125 6.75 14.72 -14.30
C LEU A 125 6.36 15.25 -15.69
N ASN A 126 6.55 14.44 -16.71
CA ASN A 126 5.98 14.70 -18.04
C ASN A 126 4.48 14.33 -17.99
N GLY A 127 3.64 15.28 -17.58
CA GLY A 127 2.21 15.05 -17.42
C GLY A 127 1.59 15.66 -16.17
N MET A 128 0.66 14.93 -15.56
CA MET A 128 -0.10 15.38 -14.40
C MET A 128 -0.08 14.34 -13.27
N LEU A 129 0.04 14.82 -12.04
CA LEU A 129 -0.06 14.00 -10.83
C LEU A 129 -0.94 14.66 -9.78
N VAL A 130 -1.91 13.89 -9.26
CA VAL A 130 -2.62 14.20 -8.02
C VAL A 130 -2.30 13.09 -7.03
N SER A 131 -1.59 13.45 -5.95
CA SER A 131 -1.14 12.49 -4.93
C SER A 131 -2.33 11.81 -4.24
N GLY A 132 -2.13 10.54 -3.86
CA GLY A 132 -3.02 9.83 -2.94
C GLY A 132 -2.68 10.11 -1.47
N PHE A 133 -3.24 9.32 -0.57
CA PHE A 133 -2.93 9.41 0.85
C PHE A 133 -1.45 8.94 1.12
N VAL A 134 -0.72 9.39 2.12
CA VAL A 134 -1.06 10.41 3.08
C VAL A 134 -0.71 11.78 2.50
N ALA A 135 -1.69 12.63 2.19
CA ALA A 135 -1.44 13.99 1.73
C ALA A 135 -2.18 14.98 2.64
N LEU A 136 -1.45 16.00 3.11
CA LEU A 136 -1.93 16.94 4.12
C LEU A 136 -2.52 18.23 3.53
N ASP A 137 -2.17 18.54 2.27
CA ASP A 137 -2.53 19.78 1.60
C ASP A 137 -2.70 19.53 0.10
N LEU A 138 -3.92 19.72 -0.41
CA LEU A 138 -4.25 19.49 -1.81
C LEU A 138 -3.37 20.33 -2.75
N LYS A 139 -3.03 21.58 -2.40
CA LYS A 139 -2.19 22.44 -3.25
C LYS A 139 -0.81 21.86 -3.48
N ARG A 140 -0.26 21.15 -2.48
CA ARG A 140 1.04 20.45 -2.58
C ARG A 140 0.92 19.04 -3.15
N ALA A 141 -0.30 18.52 -3.23
CA ALA A 141 -0.60 17.21 -3.79
C ALA A 141 -0.76 17.22 -5.31
N VAL A 142 -0.73 18.38 -5.96
CA VAL A 142 -1.06 18.55 -7.38
C VAL A 142 0.13 19.07 -8.18
N TYR A 143 0.39 18.42 -9.32
CA TYR A 143 1.31 18.89 -10.35
C TYR A 143 0.66 18.62 -11.74
N PRO A 144 0.69 19.58 -12.69
CA PRO A 144 1.16 20.97 -12.51
C PRO A 144 0.18 21.80 -11.66
N ALA A 145 0.67 22.91 -11.13
CA ALA A 145 -0.09 23.72 -10.15
C ALA A 145 -1.37 24.36 -10.71
N ASP A 146 -1.48 24.52 -12.03
CA ASP A 146 -2.65 25.06 -12.72
C ASP A 146 -3.85 24.11 -12.74
N ALA A 147 -3.67 22.84 -12.42
CA ALA A 147 -4.78 21.90 -12.21
C ALA A 147 -5.48 22.08 -10.83
N PHE A 148 -4.80 22.71 -9.84
CA PHE A 148 -5.35 22.89 -8.50
C PHE A 148 -6.68 23.66 -8.45
N PRO A 149 -6.91 24.78 -9.18
CA PRO A 149 -8.17 25.53 -9.10
C PRO A 149 -9.40 24.68 -9.37
N TRP A 150 -9.39 23.87 -10.42
CA TRP A 150 -10.50 22.98 -10.76
C TRP A 150 -10.74 21.93 -9.67
N LEU A 151 -9.70 21.26 -9.21
CA LEU A 151 -9.78 20.25 -8.15
C LEU A 151 -10.35 20.85 -6.85
N ASN A 152 -9.91 22.07 -6.51
CA ASN A 152 -10.39 22.77 -5.32
C ASN A 152 -11.88 23.19 -5.46
N GLU A 153 -12.31 23.62 -6.64
CA GLU A 153 -13.73 23.92 -6.93
C GLU A 153 -14.61 22.67 -6.78
N GLN A 154 -14.14 21.52 -7.26
CA GLN A 154 -14.83 20.23 -7.12
C GLN A 154 -14.74 19.65 -5.70
N LYS A 155 -14.08 20.31 -4.75
CA LYS A 155 -13.85 19.82 -3.38
C LYS A 155 -13.13 18.46 -3.35
N TYR A 156 -12.18 18.29 -4.27
CA TYR A 156 -11.39 17.07 -4.32
C TYR A 156 -10.71 16.79 -2.98
N SER A 157 -10.90 15.58 -2.45
CA SER A 157 -10.26 15.13 -1.23
C SER A 157 -9.28 14.00 -1.51
N VAL A 158 -8.08 14.11 -0.92
CA VAL A 158 -7.02 13.09 -1.05
C VAL A 158 -7.25 11.87 -0.16
N ASP A 159 -8.11 11.98 0.86
CA ASP A 159 -8.57 10.86 1.69
C ASP A 159 -9.97 11.17 2.23
N ALA A 160 -10.67 10.15 2.73
CA ALA A 160 -11.94 10.30 3.40
C ALA A 160 -11.79 10.88 4.82
N ASP A 161 -12.83 11.49 5.35
CA ASP A 161 -12.88 11.91 6.76
C ASP A 161 -13.02 10.68 7.68
N MET A 162 -11.90 10.17 8.16
CA MET A 162 -11.84 8.99 9.03
C MET A 162 -12.54 9.19 10.37
N SER A 163 -12.79 10.45 10.81
CA SER A 163 -13.56 10.71 12.03
C SER A 163 -15.02 10.26 11.95
N LEU A 164 -15.52 10.01 10.73
CA LEU A 164 -16.88 9.53 10.49
C LEU A 164 -17.09 8.07 10.86
N VAL A 165 -16.04 7.29 11.00
CA VAL A 165 -16.10 5.89 11.48
C VAL A 165 -16.82 5.83 12.84
N GLU A 166 -16.43 6.69 13.78
CA GLU A 166 -17.05 6.77 15.11
C GLU A 166 -18.50 7.30 15.09
N LYS A 167 -18.89 7.96 13.99
CA LYS A 167 -20.23 8.54 13.82
C LYS A 167 -21.22 7.59 13.13
N GLY A 168 -20.79 6.38 12.79
CA GLY A 168 -21.60 5.29 12.27
C GLY A 168 -21.23 4.85 10.85
N LYS A 169 -21.26 3.52 10.62
CA LYS A 169 -20.83 2.85 9.40
C LYS A 169 -21.52 3.40 8.14
N SER A 170 -22.86 3.56 8.13
CA SER A 170 -23.58 4.08 6.95
C SER A 170 -23.17 5.52 6.58
N ARG A 171 -22.80 6.34 7.56
CA ARG A 171 -22.29 7.68 7.28
C ARG A 171 -20.90 7.64 6.68
N PHE A 172 -20.07 6.75 7.18
CA PHE A 172 -18.74 6.53 6.67
C PHE A 172 -18.76 6.00 5.23
N VAL A 173 -19.60 5.01 4.92
CA VAL A 173 -19.76 4.49 3.55
C VAL A 173 -20.21 5.60 2.57
N ARG A 174 -21.15 6.47 2.97
CA ARG A 174 -21.53 7.61 2.12
C ARG A 174 -20.38 8.57 1.84
N GLU A 175 -19.55 8.87 2.84
CA GLU A 175 -18.34 9.67 2.66
C GLU A 175 -17.37 9.01 1.65
N LEU A 176 -17.13 7.70 1.79
CA LEU A 176 -16.28 6.96 0.85
C LEU A 176 -16.82 7.03 -0.59
N LEU A 177 -18.13 6.91 -0.78
CA LEU A 177 -18.78 7.02 -2.08
C LEU A 177 -18.65 8.43 -2.67
N ASP A 178 -18.87 9.47 -1.87
CA ASP A 178 -18.78 10.86 -2.32
C ASP A 178 -17.35 11.23 -2.72
N VAL A 179 -16.35 10.84 -1.92
CA VAL A 179 -14.93 11.01 -2.24
C VAL A 179 -14.56 10.25 -3.52
N MET A 180 -15.00 9.00 -3.66
CA MET A 180 -14.75 8.20 -4.86
C MET A 180 -15.34 8.85 -6.12
N ARG A 181 -16.59 9.32 -6.08
CA ARG A 181 -17.25 9.97 -7.22
C ARG A 181 -16.48 11.21 -7.68
N ILE A 182 -16.08 12.09 -6.77
CA ILE A 182 -15.31 13.30 -7.10
C ILE A 182 -13.97 12.91 -7.76
N ARG A 183 -13.30 11.86 -7.27
CA ARG A 183 -12.05 11.38 -7.84
C ARG A 183 -12.22 10.76 -9.23
N CYS A 184 -13.31 10.01 -9.45
CA CYS A 184 -13.65 9.47 -10.76
C CYS A 184 -14.00 10.60 -11.77
N GLU A 185 -14.71 11.65 -11.33
CA GLU A 185 -14.94 12.83 -12.15
C GLU A 185 -13.64 13.52 -12.53
N ALA A 186 -12.66 13.61 -11.63
CA ALA A 186 -11.34 14.14 -11.92
C ALA A 186 -10.59 13.27 -12.95
N LEU A 187 -10.65 11.93 -12.82
CA LEU A 187 -10.08 11.03 -13.83
C LEU A 187 -10.66 11.31 -15.21
N HIS A 188 -11.99 11.36 -15.33
CA HIS A 188 -12.65 11.57 -16.62
C HIS A 188 -12.40 12.96 -17.18
N HIS A 189 -12.36 14.01 -16.34
CA HIS A 189 -12.04 15.36 -16.74
C HIS A 189 -10.63 15.48 -17.32
N TYR A 190 -9.64 14.95 -16.64
CA TYR A 190 -8.25 15.05 -17.09
C TYR A 190 -7.88 14.01 -18.16
N TRP A 191 -8.64 12.94 -18.31
CA TRP A 191 -8.42 11.96 -19.36
C TRP A 191 -8.44 12.59 -20.76
N ASP A 192 -9.36 13.54 -20.98
CA ASP A 192 -9.54 14.20 -22.28
C ASP A 192 -8.64 15.45 -22.46
N ALA A 193 -7.88 15.83 -21.43
CA ALA A 193 -7.08 17.05 -21.45
C ALA A 193 -5.86 16.95 -22.39
N GLU A 194 -5.25 15.76 -22.46
CA GLU A 194 -4.03 15.51 -23.23
C GLU A 194 -4.03 14.07 -23.78
N PRO A 195 -3.25 13.78 -24.83
CA PRO A 195 -3.07 12.41 -25.33
C PRO A 195 -2.10 11.63 -24.41
N TRP A 196 -2.61 11.15 -23.29
CA TRP A 196 -1.84 10.39 -22.32
C TRP A 196 -1.32 9.08 -22.91
N GLN A 197 -0.04 8.80 -22.70
CA GLN A 197 0.57 7.51 -23.02
C GLN A 197 0.38 6.52 -21.88
N ASN A 198 0.47 7.01 -20.64
CA ASN A 198 0.24 6.19 -19.46
C ASN A 198 -0.82 6.84 -18.56
N VAL A 199 -1.74 6.04 -18.04
CA VAL A 199 -2.70 6.46 -17.04
C VAL A 199 -2.60 5.50 -15.84
N MET A 200 -2.52 6.05 -14.63
CA MET A 200 -2.65 5.27 -13.39
C MET A 200 -3.67 5.94 -12.49
N TYR A 201 -4.64 5.16 -12.02
CA TYR A 201 -5.67 5.59 -11.11
C TYR A 201 -5.86 4.57 -9.98
N VAL A 202 -5.98 5.02 -8.73
CA VAL A 202 -6.13 4.14 -7.57
C VAL A 202 -7.43 4.42 -6.82
N PHE A 203 -8.25 3.38 -6.66
CA PHE A 203 -9.36 3.36 -5.72
C PHE A 203 -8.82 3.06 -4.31
N THR A 204 -8.74 4.05 -3.44
CA THR A 204 -8.26 3.88 -2.06
C THR A 204 -9.40 3.64 -1.05
N GLY A 205 -10.64 3.95 -1.46
CA GLY A 205 -11.82 3.76 -0.60
C GLY A 205 -12.13 2.30 -0.29
N THR A 206 -11.70 1.36 -1.12
CA THR A 206 -11.84 -0.08 -0.92
C THR A 206 -11.09 -0.57 0.31
N ASP A 207 -9.85 -0.12 0.51
CA ASP A 207 -9.07 -0.38 1.72
C ASP A 207 -9.78 0.15 2.97
N ARG A 208 -10.25 1.42 2.92
CA ARG A 208 -10.97 2.04 4.04
C ARG A 208 -12.24 1.28 4.39
N LEU A 209 -13.00 0.86 3.39
CA LEU A 209 -14.20 0.04 3.58
C LEU A 209 -13.87 -1.29 4.26
N ASN A 210 -12.86 -1.99 3.74
CA ASN A 210 -12.45 -3.30 4.22
C ASN A 210 -11.96 -3.25 5.67
N HIS A 211 -11.26 -2.20 6.08
CA HIS A 211 -10.82 -2.05 7.47
C HIS A 211 -11.97 -2.01 8.48
N TYR A 212 -13.10 -1.36 8.14
CA TYR A 212 -14.15 -1.07 9.13
C TYR A 212 -15.45 -1.87 8.93
N LEU A 213 -15.63 -2.49 7.75
CA LEU A 213 -16.84 -3.26 7.41
C LEU A 213 -16.55 -4.72 6.99
N TRP A 214 -15.36 -5.25 7.29
CA TRP A 214 -15.04 -6.64 6.93
C TRP A 214 -15.98 -7.65 7.58
N GLU A 215 -16.32 -7.46 8.85
CA GLU A 215 -17.30 -8.29 9.54
C GLU A 215 -18.70 -8.23 8.90
N ASP A 216 -19.08 -7.05 8.38
CA ASP A 216 -20.35 -6.87 7.67
C ASP A 216 -20.35 -7.54 6.30
N PHE A 217 -19.20 -7.64 5.65
CA PHE A 217 -19.03 -8.44 4.43
C PHE A 217 -19.21 -9.93 4.70
N GLU A 218 -18.64 -10.45 5.78
CA GLU A 218 -18.73 -11.88 6.13
C GLU A 218 -20.10 -12.30 6.68
N ASP A 219 -20.84 -11.38 7.32
CA ASP A 219 -22.15 -11.64 7.90
C ASP A 219 -23.26 -11.06 7.02
N SER A 220 -23.89 -11.92 6.21
CA SER A 220 -25.02 -11.51 5.35
C SER A 220 -26.26 -11.04 6.10
N SER A 221 -26.35 -11.25 7.41
CA SER A 221 -27.42 -10.74 8.27
C SER A 221 -27.14 -9.35 8.84
N SER A 222 -25.91 -8.85 8.66
CA SER A 222 -25.54 -7.49 9.11
C SER A 222 -26.38 -6.42 8.40
N PRO A 223 -26.86 -5.41 9.12
CA PRO A 223 -27.57 -4.27 8.52
C PRO A 223 -26.70 -3.46 7.53
N HIS A 224 -25.39 -3.63 7.57
CA HIS A 224 -24.44 -2.93 6.69
C HIS A 224 -23.87 -3.80 5.56
N HIS A 225 -24.26 -5.10 5.50
CA HIS A 225 -23.79 -6.01 4.44
C HIS A 225 -24.11 -5.47 3.04
N GLN A 226 -25.33 -5.02 2.82
CA GLN A 226 -25.72 -4.48 1.51
C GLN A 226 -24.96 -3.19 1.17
N GLU A 227 -24.72 -2.32 2.15
CA GLU A 227 -23.93 -1.08 1.93
C GLU A 227 -22.48 -1.41 1.51
N PHE A 228 -21.89 -2.47 2.05
CA PHE A 228 -20.60 -2.97 1.62
C PHE A 228 -20.61 -3.42 0.16
N LEU A 229 -21.59 -4.23 -0.22
CA LEU A 229 -21.73 -4.71 -1.60
C LEU A 229 -22.05 -3.58 -2.58
N ASP A 230 -22.89 -2.62 -2.19
CA ASP A 230 -23.24 -1.44 -3.01
C ASP A 230 -22.01 -0.58 -3.29
N PHE A 231 -21.08 -0.45 -2.34
CA PHE A 231 -19.83 0.26 -2.57
C PHE A 231 -18.99 -0.41 -3.67
N TYR A 232 -18.80 -1.73 -3.62
CA TYR A 232 -18.09 -2.47 -4.65
C TYR A 232 -18.82 -2.45 -6.00
N HIS A 233 -20.16 -2.42 -5.98
CA HIS A 233 -20.93 -2.23 -7.20
C HIS A 233 -20.67 -0.86 -7.86
N GLU A 234 -20.55 0.22 -7.08
CA GLU A 234 -20.18 1.54 -7.59
C GLU A 234 -18.73 1.56 -8.13
N VAL A 235 -17.78 0.90 -7.47
CA VAL A 235 -16.41 0.70 -8.00
C VAL A 235 -16.47 -0.02 -9.36
N ASP A 236 -17.29 -1.06 -9.47
CA ASP A 236 -17.45 -1.81 -10.73
C ASP A 236 -18.09 -0.99 -11.85
N ARG A 237 -19.02 -0.09 -11.52
CA ARG A 237 -19.60 0.85 -12.49
C ARG A 237 -18.52 1.76 -13.09
N GLU A 238 -17.61 2.26 -12.26
CA GLU A 238 -16.48 3.07 -12.73
C GLU A 238 -15.48 2.25 -13.55
N ILE A 239 -15.23 0.99 -13.18
CA ILE A 239 -14.46 0.05 -14.02
C ILE A 239 -15.13 -0.07 -15.38
N GLY A 240 -16.45 -0.22 -15.45
CA GLY A 240 -17.20 -0.27 -16.71
C GLY A 240 -17.01 0.99 -17.57
N ARG A 241 -17.09 2.18 -16.97
CA ARG A 241 -16.85 3.47 -17.67
C ARG A 241 -15.41 3.59 -18.19
N ILE A 242 -14.43 3.09 -17.44
CA ILE A 242 -13.03 3.04 -17.88
C ILE A 242 -12.91 2.11 -19.09
N LEU A 243 -13.49 0.91 -19.03
CA LEU A 243 -13.41 -0.10 -20.10
C LEU A 243 -14.05 0.38 -21.40
N GLU A 244 -15.14 1.14 -21.36
CA GLU A 244 -15.80 1.73 -22.54
C GLU A 244 -14.90 2.73 -23.28
N ARG A 245 -13.88 3.29 -22.61
CA ARG A 245 -12.96 4.29 -23.16
C ARG A 245 -11.63 3.72 -23.64
N LEU A 246 -11.28 2.50 -23.21
CA LEU A 246 -10.01 1.88 -23.53
C LEU A 246 -10.06 1.21 -24.90
N ASP A 247 -9.02 1.45 -25.70
CA ASP A 247 -8.73 0.72 -26.94
C ASP A 247 -8.20 -0.68 -26.61
N ASP A 248 -8.52 -1.69 -27.42
CA ASP A 248 -8.05 -3.07 -27.26
C ASP A 248 -6.51 -3.20 -27.32
N ARG A 249 -5.83 -2.23 -27.94
CA ARG A 249 -4.36 -2.16 -28.02
C ARG A 249 -3.70 -1.63 -26.74
N THR A 250 -4.47 -1.00 -25.87
CA THR A 250 -3.96 -0.51 -24.57
C THR A 250 -3.72 -1.69 -23.65
N THR A 251 -2.50 -1.82 -23.10
CA THR A 251 -2.27 -2.73 -21.98
C THR A 251 -3.07 -2.26 -20.77
N LEU A 252 -4.02 -3.05 -20.35
CA LEU A 252 -4.76 -2.81 -19.10
C LEU A 252 -4.23 -3.77 -18.02
N ALA A 253 -3.70 -3.19 -16.95
CA ALA A 253 -3.41 -3.94 -15.74
C ALA A 253 -4.25 -3.42 -14.58
N ALA A 254 -4.66 -4.32 -13.70
CA ALA A 254 -5.30 -3.96 -12.44
C ALA A 254 -4.58 -4.67 -11.29
N VAL A 255 -4.28 -3.92 -10.24
CA VAL A 255 -3.47 -4.40 -9.11
C VAL A 255 -4.11 -4.02 -7.78
N SER A 256 -3.96 -4.88 -6.78
CA SER A 256 -4.10 -4.52 -5.39
C SER A 256 -2.72 -4.56 -4.73
N ASP A 257 -2.46 -3.67 -3.81
CA ASP A 257 -1.18 -3.58 -3.11
C ASP A 257 -1.02 -4.66 -2.02
N HIS A 258 -2.12 -5.14 -1.45
CA HIS A 258 -2.16 -6.25 -0.48
C HIS A 258 -3.51 -6.98 -0.53
N GLY A 259 -3.54 -8.16 0.07
CA GLY A 259 -4.78 -8.85 0.34
C GLY A 259 -5.48 -8.33 1.61
N PHE A 260 -6.59 -8.96 1.98
CA PHE A 260 -7.35 -8.61 3.19
C PHE A 260 -7.91 -9.86 3.88
N ALA A 261 -8.01 -9.79 5.21
CA ALA A 261 -8.62 -10.83 6.03
C ALA A 261 -9.23 -10.23 7.31
N ARG A 262 -10.02 -11.03 8.03
CA ARG A 262 -10.60 -10.62 9.30
C ARG A 262 -9.55 -10.26 10.33
N GLN A 263 -9.83 -9.23 11.13
CA GLN A 263 -9.09 -8.86 12.33
C GLN A 263 -9.99 -8.97 13.56
N LEU A 264 -9.56 -9.74 14.54
CA LEU A 264 -10.24 -9.84 15.85
C LEU A 264 -9.50 -9.08 16.94
N ARG A 265 -8.19 -8.87 16.79
CA ARG A 265 -7.37 -8.20 17.80
C ARG A 265 -6.15 -7.50 17.18
N SER A 266 -5.68 -6.46 17.86
CA SER A 266 -4.39 -5.82 17.58
C SER A 266 -3.47 -6.08 18.79
N VAL A 267 -2.29 -6.65 18.54
CA VAL A 267 -1.30 -6.98 19.59
C VAL A 267 -0.14 -6.03 19.48
N ASN A 268 0.18 -5.37 20.59
CA ASN A 268 1.30 -4.45 20.67
C ASN A 268 2.62 -5.21 20.93
N LEU A 269 3.47 -5.28 19.92
CA LEU A 269 4.77 -5.94 19.99
C LEU A 269 5.71 -5.29 21.01
N ASN A 270 5.64 -3.96 21.19
CA ASN A 270 6.48 -3.28 22.18
C ASN A 270 6.09 -3.62 23.62
N CYS A 271 4.81 -3.92 23.91
CA CYS A 271 4.42 -4.48 25.20
C CYS A 271 5.09 -5.85 25.41
N LEU A 272 5.02 -6.75 24.43
CA LEU A 272 5.65 -8.07 24.52
C LEU A 272 7.18 -7.98 24.69
N LEU A 273 7.83 -7.11 23.91
CA LEU A 273 9.28 -6.88 24.00
C LEU A 273 9.67 -6.31 25.37
N ALA A 274 8.85 -5.43 25.94
CA ALA A 274 9.09 -4.86 27.27
C ALA A 274 8.89 -5.89 28.37
N GLU A 275 7.82 -6.68 28.33
CA GLU A 275 7.57 -7.77 29.29
C GLU A 275 8.68 -8.83 29.27
N ALA A 276 9.24 -9.11 28.09
CA ALA A 276 10.34 -10.05 27.91
C ALA A 276 11.73 -9.44 28.23
N GLY A 277 11.80 -8.13 28.53
CA GLY A 277 13.04 -7.43 28.87
C GLY A 277 13.91 -6.98 27.69
N TYR A 278 13.41 -7.09 26.45
CA TYR A 278 14.12 -6.61 25.26
C TYR A 278 13.99 -5.10 25.05
N LEU A 279 12.87 -4.50 25.48
CA LEU A 279 12.63 -3.06 25.40
C LEU A 279 12.60 -2.47 26.81
N GLN A 280 13.37 -1.42 27.03
CA GLN A 280 13.37 -0.67 28.29
C GLN A 280 13.24 0.82 28.00
N LEU A 281 12.20 1.45 28.55
CA LEU A 281 11.90 2.87 28.38
C LEU A 281 12.05 3.62 29.68
N LYS A 282 12.48 4.89 29.59
CA LYS A 282 12.31 5.84 30.69
C LYS A 282 10.81 6.06 30.95
N PRO A 283 10.40 6.23 32.20
CA PRO A 283 9.02 6.63 32.52
C PRO A 283 8.66 7.93 31.78
N SER A 284 7.56 7.92 31.04
CA SER A 284 7.05 9.06 30.27
C SER A 284 5.55 8.94 30.07
N ASP A 285 4.82 10.05 30.18
CA ASP A 285 3.38 10.10 29.87
C ASP A 285 3.12 10.00 28.36
N ARG A 286 4.13 10.30 27.52
CA ARG A 286 4.10 10.22 26.07
C ARG A 286 5.41 9.62 25.57
N PRO A 287 5.57 8.30 25.70
CA PRO A 287 6.82 7.65 25.34
C PRO A 287 7.15 7.81 23.86
N SER A 288 8.42 8.01 23.57
CA SER A 288 9.02 8.14 22.25
C SER A 288 10.21 7.21 22.13
N TYR A 289 10.71 6.98 20.90
CA TYR A 289 11.94 6.19 20.72
C TYR A 289 13.16 6.82 21.41
N GLY A 290 13.17 8.15 21.66
CA GLY A 290 14.20 8.84 22.44
C GLY A 290 14.22 8.48 23.95
N ASP A 291 13.17 7.83 24.43
CA ASP A 291 13.08 7.36 25.81
C ASP A 291 13.65 5.94 26.02
N MET A 292 14.12 5.30 24.93
CA MET A 292 14.81 4.01 25.03
C MET A 292 16.07 4.11 25.88
N LEU A 293 16.19 3.20 26.86
CA LEU A 293 17.40 3.07 27.68
C LEU A 293 18.49 2.33 26.91
N PRO A 294 19.77 2.52 27.25
CA PRO A 294 20.88 1.80 26.62
C PRO A 294 20.77 0.27 26.71
N GLU A 295 20.08 -0.25 27.70
CA GLU A 295 19.84 -1.69 27.92
C GLU A 295 18.80 -2.28 26.95
N THR A 296 18.08 -1.43 26.20
CA THR A 296 17.17 -1.90 25.14
C THR A 296 17.95 -2.69 24.11
N LYS A 297 17.48 -3.90 23.81
CA LYS A 297 18.05 -4.78 22.78
C LYS A 297 17.29 -4.70 21.46
N ALA A 298 15.95 -4.59 21.53
CA ALA A 298 15.07 -4.53 20.35
C ALA A 298 13.84 -3.68 20.62
N PHE A 299 13.26 -3.15 19.55
CA PHE A 299 12.00 -2.42 19.57
C PHE A 299 11.23 -2.67 18.27
N ALA A 300 9.92 -2.42 18.28
CA ALA A 300 9.06 -2.60 17.12
C ALA A 300 8.55 -1.26 16.56
N MET A 301 8.27 -1.25 15.26
CA MET A 301 7.53 -0.19 14.53
C MET A 301 6.38 -0.82 13.73
N ASP A 302 5.33 -0.05 13.48
CA ASP A 302 4.17 -0.49 12.67
C ASP A 302 4.54 -0.80 11.20
N PRO A 303 3.90 -1.81 10.62
CA PRO A 303 3.35 -3.00 11.25
C PRO A 303 4.43 -4.08 11.34
N GLY A 304 4.53 -4.78 12.46
CA GLY A 304 5.35 -5.99 12.59
C GLY A 304 6.86 -5.86 12.38
N ARG A 305 7.39 -4.65 12.24
CA ARG A 305 8.82 -4.40 11.98
C ARG A 305 9.60 -4.36 13.28
N ILE A 306 10.59 -5.24 13.45
CA ILE A 306 11.42 -5.34 14.64
C ILE A 306 12.84 -4.95 14.28
N TYR A 307 13.38 -4.01 15.06
CA TYR A 307 14.72 -3.47 14.91
C TYR A 307 15.56 -3.82 16.13
N LEU A 308 16.79 -4.29 15.91
CA LEU A 308 17.78 -4.39 16.99
C LEU A 308 18.33 -3.00 17.30
N HIS A 309 18.52 -2.72 18.57
CA HIS A 309 19.07 -1.44 19.04
C HIS A 309 20.59 -1.42 18.86
N ARG A 310 21.02 -1.44 17.57
CA ARG A 310 22.42 -1.63 17.15
C ARG A 310 23.31 -0.47 17.49
N GLU A 311 24.54 -0.77 17.92
CA GLU A 311 25.63 0.19 18.00
C GLU A 311 25.87 0.84 16.62
N GLY A 312 26.14 2.16 16.61
CA GLY A 312 26.38 2.91 15.39
C GLY A 312 25.13 3.23 14.54
N ARG A 313 24.04 2.47 14.68
CA ARG A 313 22.76 2.77 14.00
C ARG A 313 21.90 3.75 14.80
N TYR A 314 21.88 3.62 16.12
CA TYR A 314 21.09 4.47 17.01
C TYR A 314 21.99 5.14 18.06
N PRO A 315 21.67 6.37 18.54
CA PRO A 315 22.55 7.14 19.43
C PRO A 315 22.99 6.41 20.72
N ASN A 316 22.09 5.60 21.29
CA ASN A 316 22.34 4.81 22.50
C ASN A 316 22.33 3.30 22.24
N GLY A 317 22.38 2.89 20.97
CA GLY A 317 22.40 1.48 20.58
C GLY A 317 23.65 0.79 21.12
N ARG A 318 23.50 -0.45 21.57
CA ARG A 318 24.60 -1.25 22.16
C ARG A 318 24.70 -2.67 21.64
N VAL A 319 23.74 -3.12 20.83
CA VAL A 319 23.83 -4.45 20.22
C VAL A 319 24.91 -4.41 19.15
N THR A 320 25.99 -5.16 19.37
CA THR A 320 27.09 -5.31 18.41
C THR A 320 26.72 -6.22 17.26
N ASP A 321 27.46 -6.21 16.17
CA ASP A 321 27.22 -7.11 15.03
C ASP A 321 27.39 -8.58 15.40
N ASP A 322 28.32 -8.90 16.32
CA ASP A 322 28.54 -10.26 16.82
C ASP A 322 27.35 -10.76 17.65
N GLU A 323 26.75 -9.91 18.46
CA GLU A 323 25.56 -10.24 19.28
C GLU A 323 24.28 -10.30 18.45
N ALA A 324 24.22 -9.58 17.32
CA ALA A 324 23.00 -9.40 16.53
C ALA A 324 22.48 -10.72 15.97
N GLU A 325 23.35 -11.60 15.50
CA GLU A 325 22.93 -12.87 14.91
C GLU A 325 22.30 -13.80 15.96
N GLU A 326 22.91 -13.91 17.14
CA GLU A 326 22.38 -14.70 18.26
C GLU A 326 21.04 -14.12 18.74
N LEU A 327 20.97 -12.78 18.90
CA LEU A 327 19.74 -12.09 19.32
C LEU A 327 18.61 -12.22 18.28
N MET A 328 18.90 -12.17 16.98
CA MET A 328 17.89 -12.42 15.94
C MET A 328 17.34 -13.85 16.03
N GLN A 329 18.21 -14.82 16.27
CA GLN A 329 17.78 -16.21 16.45
C GLN A 329 16.90 -16.37 17.69
N GLU A 330 17.32 -15.78 18.82
CA GLU A 330 16.57 -15.79 20.07
C GLU A 330 15.17 -15.15 19.90
N LEU A 331 15.12 -13.95 19.30
CA LEU A 331 13.87 -13.23 19.05
C LEU A 331 12.94 -13.97 18.07
N THR A 332 13.49 -14.61 17.04
CA THR A 332 12.72 -15.42 16.08
C THR A 332 12.04 -16.59 16.79
N GLN A 333 12.78 -17.33 17.62
CA GLN A 333 12.24 -18.47 18.36
C GLN A 333 11.23 -18.02 19.42
N TRP A 334 11.56 -16.96 20.16
CA TRP A 334 10.68 -16.41 21.19
C TRP A 334 9.37 -15.92 20.58
N LEU A 335 9.41 -15.04 19.58
CA LEU A 335 8.20 -14.47 18.97
C LEU A 335 7.33 -15.53 18.28
N GLY A 336 7.95 -16.52 17.64
CA GLY A 336 7.25 -17.69 17.07
C GLY A 336 6.55 -18.57 18.13
N SER A 337 6.91 -18.46 19.40
CA SER A 337 6.30 -19.20 20.53
C SER A 337 5.26 -18.37 21.32
N VAL A 338 5.21 -17.05 21.11
CA VAL A 338 4.34 -16.15 21.88
C VAL A 338 2.88 -16.37 21.54
N SER A 339 2.07 -16.49 22.58
CA SER A 339 0.61 -16.55 22.49
C SER A 339 -0.03 -15.50 23.40
N VAL A 340 -1.05 -14.82 22.91
CA VAL A 340 -1.83 -13.84 23.64
C VAL A 340 -3.29 -14.26 23.63
N ALA A 341 -3.92 -14.30 24.80
CA ALA A 341 -5.29 -14.80 24.97
C ALA A 341 -5.54 -16.18 24.30
N GLY A 342 -4.57 -17.08 24.41
CA GLY A 342 -4.66 -18.46 23.93
C GLY A 342 -4.47 -18.66 22.43
N ALA A 343 -4.06 -17.63 21.68
CA ALA A 343 -3.78 -17.72 20.25
C ALA A 343 -2.37 -17.24 19.92
N PRO A 344 -1.69 -17.81 18.89
CA PRO A 344 -0.39 -17.34 18.47
C PRO A 344 -0.47 -15.87 18.00
N VAL A 345 0.63 -15.14 18.19
CA VAL A 345 0.74 -13.73 17.77
C VAL A 345 1.26 -13.64 16.34
N THR A 346 2.22 -14.46 15.98
CA THR A 346 2.81 -14.53 14.63
C THR A 346 2.59 -15.90 14.00
N ALA A 347 2.37 -15.92 12.68
CA ALA A 347 2.40 -17.13 11.87
C ALA A 347 3.84 -17.48 11.48
N GLU A 348 4.66 -16.48 11.25
CA GLU A 348 6.06 -16.60 10.83
C GLU A 348 6.84 -15.38 11.30
N VAL A 349 8.15 -15.50 11.42
CA VAL A 349 9.10 -14.39 11.63
C VAL A 349 10.14 -14.45 10.53
N VAL A 350 10.14 -13.43 9.68
CA VAL A 350 11.03 -13.34 8.51
C VAL A 350 12.25 -12.48 8.86
N ARG A 351 13.44 -12.90 8.43
CA ARG A 351 14.65 -12.08 8.57
C ARG A 351 14.67 -10.97 7.50
N GLY A 352 15.05 -9.75 7.91
CA GLY A 352 15.18 -8.64 6.97
C GLY A 352 16.19 -8.93 5.84
N GLY A 353 17.28 -9.63 6.13
CA GLY A 353 18.27 -10.04 5.12
C GLY A 353 17.72 -10.97 4.04
N ASP A 354 16.66 -11.73 4.33
CA ASP A 354 16.01 -12.62 3.36
C ASP A 354 14.88 -11.89 2.59
N ALA A 355 14.31 -10.85 3.20
CA ALA A 355 13.19 -10.11 2.64
C ALA A 355 13.60 -8.97 1.69
N TYR A 356 14.74 -8.34 1.95
CA TYR A 356 15.13 -7.10 1.27
C TYR A 356 16.48 -7.21 0.59
N SER A 357 16.54 -6.65 -0.62
CA SER A 357 17.79 -6.49 -1.38
C SER A 357 17.89 -5.06 -1.92
N GLY A 358 19.11 -4.58 -2.11
CA GLY A 358 19.36 -3.26 -2.66
C GLY A 358 20.16 -2.34 -1.72
N PRO A 359 20.46 -1.12 -2.16
CA PRO A 359 21.38 -0.21 -1.48
C PRO A 359 20.89 0.27 -0.11
N PHE A 360 19.59 0.17 0.17
CA PHE A 360 18.99 0.62 1.43
C PHE A 360 18.63 -0.51 2.38
N SER A 361 19.05 -1.76 2.10
CA SER A 361 18.80 -2.92 2.97
C SER A 361 19.38 -2.75 4.37
N HIS A 362 20.41 -1.93 4.54
CA HIS A 362 20.98 -1.59 5.85
C HIS A 362 20.01 -0.81 6.76
N ARG A 363 18.94 -0.21 6.20
CA ARG A 363 17.89 0.49 6.94
C ARG A 363 16.70 -0.41 7.27
N ALA A 364 16.63 -1.58 6.67
CA ALA A 364 15.54 -2.52 6.86
C ALA A 364 15.37 -2.93 8.35
N PRO A 365 14.18 -3.37 8.75
CA PRO A 365 14.01 -4.07 10.01
C PRO A 365 14.86 -5.34 10.03
N ASP A 366 15.38 -5.68 11.18
CA ASP A 366 16.17 -6.91 11.37
C ASP A 366 15.27 -8.15 11.26
N LEU A 367 14.05 -8.06 11.79
CA LEU A 367 13.02 -9.10 11.71
C LEU A 367 11.67 -8.48 11.34
N ILE A 368 10.82 -9.27 10.69
CA ILE A 368 9.43 -8.92 10.39
C ILE A 368 8.55 -10.01 10.99
N GLY A 369 7.68 -9.65 11.94
CA GLY A 369 6.64 -10.52 12.43
C GLY A 369 5.48 -10.57 11.44
N MET A 370 5.24 -11.73 10.84
CA MET A 370 4.04 -11.96 10.03
C MET A 370 2.88 -12.30 10.97
N PRO A 371 1.77 -11.55 10.97
CA PRO A 371 0.70 -11.76 11.93
C PRO A 371 0.02 -13.11 11.75
N ALA A 372 -0.34 -13.74 12.86
CA ALA A 372 -1.17 -14.94 12.86
C ALA A 372 -2.60 -14.63 12.38
N GLU A 373 -3.38 -15.68 12.11
CA GLU A 373 -4.78 -15.53 11.69
C GLU A 373 -5.56 -14.65 12.69
N ASN A 374 -6.37 -13.73 12.16
CA ASN A 374 -7.18 -12.77 12.93
C ASN A 374 -6.42 -11.81 13.86
N VAL A 375 -5.11 -11.71 13.73
CA VAL A 375 -4.25 -10.81 14.52
C VAL A 375 -3.68 -9.72 13.63
N ALA A 376 -3.65 -8.48 14.11
CA ALA A 376 -2.82 -7.41 13.59
C ALA A 376 -1.68 -7.12 14.59
N LEU A 377 -0.53 -6.67 14.10
CA LEU A 377 0.63 -6.32 14.91
C LEU A 377 0.83 -4.80 14.93
N SER A 378 1.01 -4.25 16.12
CA SER A 378 1.30 -2.84 16.36
C SER A 378 2.69 -2.66 16.97
N GLY A 379 3.35 -1.56 16.65
CA GLY A 379 4.64 -1.14 17.23
C GLY A 379 4.54 0.13 18.08
N ARG A 380 3.39 0.41 18.66
CA ARG A 380 3.19 1.59 19.50
C ARG A 380 4.02 1.53 20.78
N LEU A 381 4.54 2.69 21.19
CA LEU A 381 5.33 2.80 22.44
C LEU A 381 4.46 3.01 23.69
N ASN A 382 3.13 3.13 23.56
CA ASN A 382 2.24 3.05 24.69
C ASN A 382 2.16 1.61 25.17
N LEU A 383 2.79 1.31 26.33
CA LEU A 383 2.90 -0.03 26.89
C LEU A 383 1.74 -0.39 27.84
N SER A 384 0.66 0.41 27.90
CA SER A 384 -0.48 0.13 28.79
C SER A 384 -1.38 -0.98 28.27
N ASP A 385 -1.44 -1.17 26.96
CA ASP A 385 -2.40 -2.04 26.31
C ASP A 385 -1.70 -3.08 25.40
N LEU A 386 -1.58 -4.30 25.91
CA LEU A 386 -1.07 -5.45 25.14
C LEU A 386 -2.02 -5.80 23.97
N ILE A 387 -3.33 -5.80 24.23
CA ILE A 387 -4.37 -5.89 23.20
C ILE A 387 -4.99 -4.51 23.08
N GLU A 388 -4.76 -3.88 21.94
CA GLU A 388 -5.22 -2.51 21.71
C GLU A 388 -6.71 -2.47 21.33
N PRO A 389 -7.49 -1.56 21.92
CA PRO A 389 -8.86 -1.32 21.46
C PRO A 389 -8.86 -0.77 20.03
N THR A 390 -9.68 -1.32 19.17
CA THR A 390 -9.77 -0.89 17.78
C THR A 390 -11.18 -1.06 17.24
N LEU A 391 -11.58 -0.17 16.31
CA LEU A 391 -12.77 -0.32 15.47
C LEU A 391 -12.47 -1.06 14.17
N ILE A 392 -11.18 -1.30 13.89
CA ILE A 392 -10.74 -2.02 12.70
C ILE A 392 -11.06 -3.50 12.89
N ASN A 393 -11.75 -4.08 11.92
CA ASN A 393 -12.14 -5.50 11.90
C ASN A 393 -11.66 -6.25 10.63
N GLY A 394 -10.98 -5.53 9.72
CA GLY A 394 -10.26 -6.10 8.59
C GLY A 394 -8.79 -5.67 8.60
N ARG A 395 -7.87 -6.57 8.25
CA ARG A 395 -6.43 -6.35 8.21
C ARG A 395 -5.83 -6.74 6.88
N HIS A 396 -4.71 -6.15 6.55
CA HIS A 396 -3.91 -6.53 5.39
C HIS A 396 -3.37 -7.94 5.50
N THR A 397 -3.15 -8.58 4.35
CA THR A 397 -2.43 -9.85 4.24
C THR A 397 -1.34 -9.75 3.17
N TYR A 398 -0.25 -10.48 3.41
CA TYR A 398 0.87 -10.57 2.47
C TYR A 398 0.48 -11.34 1.21
N GLU A 399 -0.24 -12.44 1.39
CA GLU A 399 -0.72 -13.31 0.32
C GLU A 399 -2.06 -12.84 -0.25
N GLU A 400 -2.41 -13.34 -1.44
CA GLU A 400 -3.72 -13.17 -2.10
C GLU A 400 -4.09 -11.74 -2.49
N SER A 401 -3.11 -10.84 -2.64
CA SER A 401 -3.34 -9.61 -3.40
C SER A 401 -3.70 -9.91 -4.86
N SER A 402 -4.31 -8.96 -5.57
CA SER A 402 -4.76 -9.17 -6.95
C SER A 402 -3.76 -8.61 -7.95
N PHE A 403 -3.45 -9.38 -8.99
CA PHE A 403 -2.85 -8.90 -10.21
C PHE A 403 -3.63 -9.40 -11.42
N PHE A 404 -4.11 -8.49 -12.25
CA PHE A 404 -4.76 -8.78 -13.52
C PHE A 404 -4.04 -8.05 -14.65
N VAL A 405 -3.91 -8.70 -15.81
CA VAL A 405 -3.41 -8.06 -17.02
C VAL A 405 -4.11 -8.59 -18.26
N ARG A 406 -4.38 -7.68 -19.21
CA ARG A 406 -4.78 -7.99 -20.59
C ARG A 406 -4.01 -7.10 -21.58
N GLY A 407 -3.89 -7.56 -22.81
CA GLY A 407 -3.19 -6.88 -23.90
C GLY A 407 -2.16 -7.81 -24.55
N GLU A 408 -1.68 -7.44 -25.73
CA GLU A 408 -0.70 -8.26 -26.48
C GLU A 408 0.75 -7.94 -26.10
N ASN A 409 0.99 -6.82 -25.41
CA ASN A 409 2.32 -6.26 -25.17
C ASN A 409 2.81 -6.41 -23.71
N HIS A 410 2.23 -7.32 -22.92
CA HIS A 410 2.74 -7.58 -21.58
C HIS A 410 3.81 -8.67 -21.57
N GLY A 411 4.67 -8.65 -20.54
CA GLY A 411 5.69 -9.67 -20.27
C GLY A 411 5.11 -10.96 -19.70
N GLU A 412 5.99 -11.91 -19.42
CA GLU A 412 5.62 -13.15 -18.74
C GLU A 412 5.25 -12.88 -17.28
N ILE A 413 4.17 -13.50 -16.80
CA ILE A 413 3.74 -13.40 -15.40
C ILE A 413 4.53 -14.43 -14.59
N PRO A 414 5.32 -14.01 -13.59
CA PRO A 414 6.03 -14.94 -12.72
C PRO A 414 5.09 -15.87 -11.96
N ALA A 415 5.49 -17.12 -11.75
CA ALA A 415 4.72 -18.08 -10.95
C ALA A 415 4.58 -17.64 -9.47
N ASP A 416 5.58 -16.94 -8.93
CA ASP A 416 5.56 -16.30 -7.62
C ASP A 416 5.49 -14.77 -7.81
N MET A 417 4.32 -14.28 -8.27
CA MET A 417 4.10 -12.86 -8.56
C MET A 417 4.15 -12.04 -7.28
N LYS A 418 4.93 -10.95 -7.31
CA LYS A 418 5.07 -9.98 -6.21
C LYS A 418 4.85 -8.56 -6.71
N VAL A 419 4.54 -7.66 -5.80
CA VAL A 419 4.30 -6.24 -6.13
C VAL A 419 5.45 -5.59 -6.90
N GLU A 420 6.70 -5.94 -6.62
CA GLU A 420 7.87 -5.45 -7.35
C GLU A 420 8.00 -6.00 -8.78
N ASN A 421 7.28 -7.06 -9.12
CA ASN A 421 7.30 -7.63 -10.47
C ASN A 421 6.30 -6.95 -11.43
N VAL A 422 5.40 -6.12 -10.92
CA VAL A 422 4.32 -5.51 -11.71
C VAL A 422 4.87 -4.80 -12.94
N LEU A 423 5.89 -3.96 -12.79
CA LEU A 423 6.46 -3.22 -13.91
C LEU A 423 7.14 -4.11 -14.95
N ASP A 424 7.75 -5.23 -14.54
CA ASP A 424 8.37 -6.18 -15.48
C ASP A 424 7.33 -6.83 -16.39
N VAL A 425 6.10 -6.98 -15.91
CA VAL A 425 4.98 -7.55 -16.69
C VAL A 425 4.33 -6.49 -17.58
N ILE A 426 4.06 -5.28 -17.09
CA ILE A 426 3.22 -4.29 -17.79
C ILE A 426 3.99 -3.33 -18.69
N LEU A 427 5.32 -3.21 -18.56
CA LEU A 427 6.14 -2.34 -19.40
C LEU A 427 6.71 -3.10 -20.61
N PRO A 428 6.81 -2.46 -21.78
CA PRO A 428 7.47 -3.05 -22.96
C PRO A 428 8.90 -3.53 -22.66
N ALA A 429 9.33 -4.59 -23.31
CA ALA A 429 10.68 -5.18 -23.13
C ALA A 429 11.83 -4.17 -23.35
N ARG A 430 11.62 -3.13 -24.18
CA ARG A 430 12.58 -2.05 -24.43
C ARG A 430 12.84 -1.22 -23.16
N GLU A 431 11.80 -0.92 -22.40
CA GLU A 431 11.91 -0.19 -21.12
C GLU A 431 12.55 -1.06 -20.04
N GLN A 432 12.24 -2.37 -20.05
CA GLN A 432 12.86 -3.34 -19.13
C GLN A 432 14.38 -3.44 -19.32
N SER A 433 14.88 -3.35 -20.55
CA SER A 433 16.32 -3.41 -20.81
C SER A 433 17.09 -2.18 -20.27
N LEU A 434 16.47 -1.01 -20.34
CA LEU A 434 17.03 0.24 -19.80
C LEU A 434 17.07 0.22 -18.25
N ARG A 435 16.05 -0.38 -17.64
CA ARG A 435 15.98 -0.55 -16.19
C ARG A 435 17.09 -1.43 -15.60
N ARG A 436 17.53 -2.48 -16.34
CA ARG A 436 18.61 -3.38 -15.93
C ARG A 436 20.01 -2.79 -16.14
N ALA A 437 20.11 -1.73 -16.92
CA ALA A 437 21.38 -1.07 -17.25
C ALA A 437 21.68 0.16 -16.40
N ALA A 438 20.71 0.65 -15.61
CA ALA A 438 20.83 1.78 -14.69
C ALA A 438 21.06 1.30 -13.25
#